data_2976b5adb432c70a1a3f82006839ed79
#
_entry.id   2976b5adb432c70a1a3f82006839ed79
#
_cell.length_a   1.000
_cell.length_b   1.000
_cell.length_c   1.000
_cell.angle_alpha   90.00
_cell.angle_beta   90.00
_cell.angle_gamma   90.00
#
_symmetry.space_group_name_H-M   'P 1'
#
loop_
_entity.id
_entity.type
_entity.pdbx_description
1 polymer ?
#
loop_
_entity_poly.entity_id
_entity_poly.type
_entity_poly.pdbx_seq_one_letter_code
_entity_poly.pdbx_strand_id
1 'polypeptide(L)'
;MTPRTPPPAARTLLAGPLAVLLAVLLVACSALVAGCAVRVPPAPRITITPASGAVAVAPEAGLVVRAEGGRLTSVLAFAGRDPVPGAFDPAHTVWRSSWTLRPGTQYVVNAVATGSQSVTAQVAARFHTLTPRHELAVASVVPSDGETVGIGMPIVVTFTRPVEDRAAVERALEVRGPAEGAWHWASSTQVVYRPRKWWPTGGEVRLTAHLAGVRAAPGTYGAADRSVAFTVGRAMISSVDARTHQMVVRQDGTVVQRMPISAGMATTREYTTTSGIHLTMDRGNPVRMVSPGRHKGDPGYYDKLIDYAVRISNSGEYVHALDNVWAQGRVNVSHGCVNVGPDQARWFYEHALRGDPVIVTGTTRDLEWNNGWGYWQLSWPRWLAGSALRQDGAQTPSTAS
;
A
#
# COMPACT_ATOMS: atom_id res chain seq x y z
N MET A 1 7.59 -112.67 51.64
CA MET A 1 7.69 -113.38 50.38
C MET A 1 6.82 -112.65 49.36
N THR A 2 7.39 -111.80 48.55
CA THR A 2 6.71 -111.01 47.50
C THR A 2 7.31 -111.34 46.14
N PRO A 3 6.54 -111.66 45.09
CA PRO A 3 7.07 -112.00 43.83
C PRO A 3 7.32 -110.71 43.01
N ARG A 4 8.45 -110.67 42.29
CA ARG A 4 8.87 -109.60 41.35
C ARG A 4 8.12 -109.73 40.02
N THR A 5 7.63 -108.65 39.54
CA THR A 5 7.10 -108.48 38.16
C THR A 5 8.19 -108.00 37.20
N PRO A 6 8.25 -108.47 35.95
CA PRO A 6 9.24 -108.02 34.94
C PRO A 6 8.87 -106.70 34.24
N PRO A 7 9.83 -106.04 33.63
CA PRO A 7 9.62 -104.74 32.99
C PRO A 7 9.00 -104.85 31.57
N PRO A 8 8.25 -103.85 31.12
CA PRO A 8 7.65 -103.83 29.78
C PRO A 8 8.62 -103.40 28.64
N ALA A 9 8.49 -104.09 27.54
CA ALA A 9 9.29 -103.90 26.32
C ALA A 9 9.02 -102.54 25.66
N ALA A 10 10.11 -101.89 25.23
CA ALA A 10 10.09 -100.69 24.42
C ALA A 10 9.58 -100.97 22.97
N ARG A 11 8.49 -100.35 22.59
CA ARG A 11 8.02 -100.29 21.16
C ARG A 11 8.61 -99.09 20.49
N THR A 12 9.55 -99.32 19.54
CA THR A 12 10.06 -98.31 18.60
C THR A 12 9.00 -98.05 17.52
N LEU A 13 8.42 -96.86 17.52
CA LEU A 13 7.53 -96.40 16.48
C LEU A 13 8.42 -95.75 15.35
N LEU A 14 8.52 -96.51 14.23
CA LEU A 14 9.06 -95.97 12.98
C LEU A 14 8.13 -94.89 12.46
N ALA A 15 8.59 -93.61 12.53
CA ALA A 15 7.92 -92.50 11.92
C ALA A 15 8.08 -92.56 10.36
N GLY A 16 7.00 -92.81 9.63
CA GLY A 16 6.96 -92.95 8.20
C GLY A 16 7.19 -91.59 7.48
N PRO A 17 7.55 -91.64 6.21
CA PRO A 17 7.93 -90.41 5.40
C PRO A 17 6.82 -89.36 5.29
N LEU A 18 5.59 -89.66 5.67
CA LEU A 18 4.45 -88.77 5.65
C LEU A 18 4.54 -87.65 6.71
N ALA A 19 5.17 -87.89 7.88
CA ALA A 19 5.35 -86.87 8.90
C ALA A 19 6.40 -85.78 8.53
N VAL A 20 7.40 -86.10 7.76
CA VAL A 20 8.46 -85.20 7.27
C VAL A 20 7.89 -84.26 6.18
N LEU A 21 7.00 -84.77 5.31
CA LEU A 21 6.36 -83.96 4.28
C LEU A 21 5.39 -82.91 4.88
N LEU A 22 4.68 -83.28 5.94
CA LEU A 22 3.75 -82.32 6.61
C LEU A 22 4.51 -81.21 7.37
N ALA A 23 5.66 -81.53 7.94
CA ALA A 23 6.49 -80.58 8.67
C ALA A 23 7.16 -79.61 7.69
N VAL A 24 7.58 -80.04 6.52
CA VAL A 24 8.16 -79.15 5.44
C VAL A 24 7.09 -78.25 4.79
N LEU A 25 5.86 -78.75 4.61
CA LEU A 25 4.76 -77.91 4.11
C LEU A 25 4.33 -76.87 5.14
N LEU A 26 4.31 -77.15 6.44
CA LEU A 26 3.99 -76.16 7.48
C LEU A 26 5.07 -75.03 7.58
N VAL A 27 6.35 -75.40 7.44
CA VAL A 27 7.45 -74.42 7.44
C VAL A 27 7.43 -73.57 6.19
N ALA A 28 7.07 -74.16 5.03
CA ALA A 28 6.94 -73.39 3.77
C ALA A 28 5.72 -72.42 3.77
N CYS A 29 4.60 -72.82 4.37
CA CYS A 29 3.44 -71.92 4.53
C CYS A 29 3.71 -70.78 5.55
N SER A 30 4.48 -71.00 6.62
CA SER A 30 4.86 -69.96 7.54
C SER A 30 5.86 -68.93 6.94
N ALA A 31 6.69 -69.33 5.98
CA ALA A 31 7.59 -68.42 5.29
C ALA A 31 6.87 -67.53 4.23
N LEU A 32 5.72 -67.95 3.71
CA LEU A 32 4.91 -67.19 2.75
C LEU A 32 3.98 -66.15 3.42
N VAL A 33 3.72 -66.24 4.71
CA VAL A 33 2.90 -65.24 5.47
C VAL A 33 3.76 -64.10 6.03
N ALA A 34 5.07 -64.21 6.04
CA ALA A 34 5.99 -63.18 6.55
C ALA A 34 6.29 -62.04 5.51
N GLY A 35 5.60 -62.01 4.35
CA GLY A 35 6.00 -61.19 3.19
C GLY A 35 5.16 -59.95 2.87
N CYS A 36 4.06 -59.67 3.54
CA CYS A 36 3.25 -58.46 3.23
C CYS A 36 3.01 -57.56 4.45
N ALA A 37 4.09 -57.14 5.09
CA ALA A 37 3.98 -55.92 5.89
C ALA A 37 3.77 -54.76 4.89
N VAL A 38 2.51 -54.37 4.65
CA VAL A 38 2.17 -53.13 3.94
C VAL A 38 2.84 -51.99 4.70
N ARG A 39 3.98 -51.55 4.20
CA ARG A 39 4.63 -50.34 4.72
C ARG A 39 3.70 -49.18 4.47
N VAL A 40 2.93 -48.81 5.49
CA VAL A 40 2.17 -47.54 5.44
C VAL A 40 3.20 -46.42 5.34
N PRO A 41 3.17 -45.62 4.28
CA PRO A 41 4.11 -44.51 4.15
C PRO A 41 3.94 -43.57 5.33
N PRO A 42 5.02 -42.89 5.78
CA PRO A 42 4.93 -41.96 6.88
C PRO A 42 3.98 -40.81 6.50
N ALA A 43 3.16 -40.40 7.48
CA ALA A 43 2.29 -39.23 7.31
C ALA A 43 3.14 -37.95 7.07
N PRO A 44 2.69 -37.02 6.24
CA PRO A 44 3.38 -35.76 6.03
C PRO A 44 3.52 -35.00 7.35
N ARG A 45 4.66 -34.32 7.53
CA ARG A 45 4.93 -33.49 8.70
C ARG A 45 4.51 -32.05 8.40
N ILE A 46 3.63 -31.47 9.21
CA ILE A 46 3.21 -30.09 9.11
C ILE A 46 3.89 -29.27 10.21
N THR A 47 4.50 -28.14 9.84
CA THR A 47 5.08 -27.15 10.74
C THR A 47 4.38 -25.82 10.57
N ILE A 48 3.89 -25.24 11.67
CA ILE A 48 3.26 -23.91 11.70
C ILE A 48 4.19 -22.95 12.45
N THR A 49 4.50 -21.83 11.85
CA THR A 49 5.30 -20.76 12.44
C THR A 49 4.48 -19.48 12.40
N PRO A 50 4.19 -18.82 13.54
CA PRO A 50 4.65 -19.09 14.90
C PRO A 50 4.12 -20.42 15.47
N ALA A 51 4.87 -21.00 16.41
CA ALA A 51 4.50 -22.25 17.06
C ALA A 51 3.25 -22.10 17.94
N SER A 52 2.53 -23.20 18.16
CA SER A 52 1.38 -23.20 19.07
C SER A 52 1.80 -22.82 20.49
N GLY A 53 1.03 -21.96 21.14
CA GLY A 53 1.32 -21.41 22.48
C GLY A 53 2.26 -20.21 22.49
N ALA A 54 2.82 -19.80 21.34
CA ALA A 54 3.66 -18.60 21.29
C ALA A 54 2.88 -17.34 21.69
N VAL A 55 3.49 -16.50 22.51
CA VAL A 55 2.96 -15.22 22.97
C VAL A 55 3.91 -14.10 22.57
N ALA A 56 3.38 -12.88 22.46
CA ALA A 56 4.12 -11.69 22.05
C ALA A 56 4.88 -11.85 20.71
N VAL A 57 4.28 -12.58 19.77
CA VAL A 57 4.84 -12.77 18.43
C VAL A 57 4.92 -11.44 17.71
N ALA A 58 6.05 -11.13 17.09
CA ALA A 58 6.21 -9.94 16.27
C ALA A 58 5.29 -10.02 15.02
N PRO A 59 4.42 -9.03 14.77
CA PRO A 59 3.48 -9.06 13.64
C PRO A 59 4.14 -9.22 12.28
N GLU A 60 5.33 -8.64 12.09
CA GLU A 60 6.12 -8.72 10.86
C GLU A 60 6.70 -10.10 10.58
N ALA A 61 6.71 -11.01 11.55
CA ALA A 61 7.13 -12.41 11.34
C ALA A 61 6.20 -13.14 10.35
N GLY A 62 4.95 -12.69 10.24
CA GLY A 62 3.94 -13.31 9.41
C GLY A 62 3.54 -14.71 9.90
N LEU A 63 2.72 -15.40 9.11
CA LEU A 63 2.31 -16.78 9.35
C LEU A 63 2.80 -17.67 8.21
N VAL A 64 3.50 -18.74 8.54
CA VAL A 64 4.02 -19.70 7.57
C VAL A 64 3.61 -21.11 7.98
N VAL A 65 3.06 -21.86 7.04
CA VAL A 65 2.74 -23.29 7.19
C VAL A 65 3.57 -24.07 6.17
N ARG A 66 4.28 -25.11 6.59
CA ARG A 66 5.11 -25.97 5.74
C ARG A 66 4.67 -27.42 5.86
N ALA A 67 4.70 -28.17 4.76
CA ALA A 67 4.54 -29.61 4.74
C ALA A 67 5.82 -30.26 4.20
N GLU A 68 6.28 -31.31 4.88
CA GLU A 68 7.38 -32.20 4.46
C GLU A 68 6.81 -33.59 4.21
N GLY A 69 7.22 -34.25 3.15
CA GLY A 69 6.73 -35.59 2.79
C GLY A 69 5.31 -35.60 2.18
N GLY A 70 4.77 -34.40 1.80
CA GLY A 70 3.45 -34.27 1.21
C GLY A 70 3.16 -32.84 0.74
N ARG A 71 1.91 -32.58 0.38
CA ARG A 71 1.43 -31.25 -0.10
C ARG A 71 0.33 -30.75 0.81
N LEU A 72 0.34 -29.46 1.12
CA LEU A 72 -0.75 -28.78 1.81
C LEU A 72 -2.01 -28.79 0.92
N THR A 73 -3.09 -29.30 1.45
CA THR A 73 -4.41 -29.34 0.77
C THR A 73 -5.36 -28.28 1.31
N SER A 74 -5.15 -27.86 2.58
CA SER A 74 -5.94 -26.80 3.20
C SER A 74 -5.12 -26.09 4.27
N VAL A 75 -5.23 -24.76 4.30
CA VAL A 75 -4.78 -23.90 5.40
C VAL A 75 -5.90 -22.91 5.70
N LEU A 76 -6.44 -22.99 6.91
CA LEU A 76 -7.44 -22.08 7.43
C LEU A 76 -6.84 -21.32 8.60
N ALA A 77 -6.64 -20.03 8.44
CA ALA A 77 -6.10 -19.16 9.48
C ALA A 77 -7.07 -18.03 9.79
N PHE A 78 -7.26 -17.70 11.06
CA PHE A 78 -8.16 -16.66 11.52
C PHE A 78 -7.49 -15.77 12.57
N ALA A 79 -7.74 -14.47 12.46
CA ALA A 79 -7.45 -13.43 13.44
C ALA A 79 -8.75 -13.09 14.17
N GLY A 80 -9.01 -13.71 15.32
CA GLY A 80 -10.35 -13.69 15.91
C GLY A 80 -11.36 -14.41 15.02
N ARG A 81 -12.26 -13.64 14.38
CA ARG A 81 -13.27 -14.16 13.44
C ARG A 81 -12.90 -13.89 11.97
N ASP A 82 -11.92 -13.05 11.71
CA ASP A 82 -11.56 -12.63 10.36
C ASP A 82 -10.59 -13.62 9.72
N PRO A 83 -10.83 -14.06 8.47
CA PRO A 83 -9.91 -14.93 7.77
C PRO A 83 -8.59 -14.19 7.47
N VAL A 84 -7.48 -14.88 7.60
CA VAL A 84 -6.15 -14.38 7.24
C VAL A 84 -5.87 -14.73 5.78
N PRO A 85 -5.73 -13.76 4.88
CA PRO A 85 -5.39 -14.02 3.49
C PRO A 85 -3.96 -14.56 3.37
N GLY A 86 -3.76 -15.50 2.46
CA GLY A 86 -2.44 -16.09 2.19
C GLY A 86 -2.44 -16.90 0.90
N ALA A 87 -1.27 -17.32 0.48
CA ALA A 87 -1.08 -18.06 -0.76
C ALA A 87 -0.16 -19.26 -0.57
N PHE A 88 -0.42 -20.31 -1.37
CA PHE A 88 0.46 -21.46 -1.51
C PHE A 88 1.59 -21.16 -2.49
N ASP A 89 2.74 -21.77 -2.26
CA ASP A 89 3.76 -21.86 -3.28
C ASP A 89 3.30 -22.79 -4.45
N PRO A 90 3.94 -22.76 -5.62
CA PRO A 90 3.54 -23.62 -6.76
C PRO A 90 3.57 -25.12 -6.44
N ALA A 91 4.42 -25.56 -5.52
CA ALA A 91 4.52 -26.94 -5.11
C ALA A 91 3.49 -27.33 -4.03
N HIS A 92 2.76 -26.37 -3.48
CA HIS A 92 1.87 -26.55 -2.32
C HIS A 92 2.56 -27.13 -1.08
N THR A 93 3.85 -26.86 -0.91
CA THR A 93 4.62 -27.27 0.27
C THR A 93 4.71 -26.19 1.32
N VAL A 94 4.47 -24.94 0.93
CA VAL A 94 4.48 -23.78 1.80
C VAL A 94 3.24 -22.92 1.56
N TRP A 95 2.58 -22.51 2.62
CA TRP A 95 1.59 -21.43 2.61
C TRP A 95 2.11 -20.28 3.47
N ARG A 96 1.88 -19.03 3.03
CA ARG A 96 2.29 -17.81 3.73
C ARG A 96 1.14 -16.82 3.78
N SER A 97 1.00 -16.11 4.91
CA SER A 97 0.12 -14.94 4.97
C SER A 97 0.57 -13.89 3.95
N SER A 98 -0.39 -13.22 3.29
CA SER A 98 -0.10 -12.18 2.28
C SER A 98 0.48 -10.91 2.91
N TRP A 99 0.07 -10.62 4.15
CA TRP A 99 0.44 -9.41 4.88
C TRP A 99 0.92 -9.74 6.29
N THR A 100 1.44 -8.74 6.99
CA THR A 100 1.78 -8.78 8.40
C THR A 100 0.57 -9.15 9.26
N LEU A 101 0.82 -9.65 10.46
CA LEU A 101 -0.25 -10.05 11.38
C LEU A 101 -0.75 -8.83 12.17
N ARG A 102 -2.04 -8.78 12.50
CA ARG A 102 -2.58 -7.75 13.39
C ARG A 102 -1.94 -7.84 14.76
N PRO A 103 -1.51 -6.74 15.37
CA PRO A 103 -0.95 -6.74 16.73
C PRO A 103 -2.03 -6.98 17.77
N GLY A 104 -1.63 -7.47 18.97
CA GLY A 104 -2.53 -7.71 20.09
C GLY A 104 -3.64 -8.72 19.81
N THR A 105 -3.44 -9.63 18.85
CA THR A 105 -4.50 -10.49 18.30
C THR A 105 -4.19 -11.97 18.49
N GLN A 106 -5.21 -12.75 18.87
CA GLN A 106 -5.13 -14.21 18.91
C GLN A 106 -5.38 -14.78 17.50
N TYR A 107 -4.50 -15.69 17.10
CA TYR A 107 -4.58 -16.42 15.85
C TYR A 107 -4.91 -17.90 16.10
N VAL A 108 -5.75 -18.45 15.24
CA VAL A 108 -6.06 -19.89 15.17
C VAL A 108 -5.77 -20.36 13.77
N VAL A 109 -4.99 -21.43 13.64
CA VAL A 109 -4.57 -21.99 12.35
C VAL A 109 -4.87 -23.46 12.33
N ASN A 110 -5.50 -23.96 11.26
CA ASN A 110 -5.70 -25.37 10.98
C ASN A 110 -5.10 -25.67 9.61
N ALA A 111 -4.26 -26.67 9.52
CA ALA A 111 -3.61 -27.07 8.28
C ALA A 111 -3.76 -28.58 8.06
N VAL A 112 -4.00 -28.96 6.80
CA VAL A 112 -4.09 -30.33 6.33
C VAL A 112 -3.08 -30.54 5.21
N ALA A 113 -2.34 -31.66 5.26
CA ALA A 113 -1.46 -32.09 4.20
C ALA A 113 -1.74 -33.54 3.82
N THR A 114 -1.52 -33.86 2.55
CA THR A 114 -1.66 -35.23 2.00
C THR A 114 -0.31 -35.67 1.41
N GLY A 115 0.15 -36.83 1.87
CA GLY A 115 1.36 -37.49 1.40
C GLY A 115 1.09 -38.58 0.35
N SER A 116 2.06 -39.48 0.17
CA SER A 116 1.93 -40.65 -0.69
C SER A 116 0.81 -41.56 -0.25
N GLN A 117 0.18 -42.29 -1.18
CA GLN A 117 -0.95 -43.19 -0.93
C GLN A 117 -2.13 -42.51 -0.18
N SER A 118 -2.31 -41.19 -0.36
CA SER A 118 -3.39 -40.41 0.29
C SER A 118 -3.36 -40.40 1.82
N VAL A 119 -2.21 -40.68 2.44
CA VAL A 119 -2.06 -40.52 3.89
C VAL A 119 -2.12 -39.04 4.25
N THR A 120 -3.01 -38.68 5.17
CA THR A 120 -3.24 -37.29 5.59
C THR A 120 -2.68 -37.01 6.98
N ALA A 121 -2.24 -35.76 7.17
CA ALA A 121 -1.93 -35.19 8.47
C ALA A 121 -2.71 -33.92 8.70
N GLN A 122 -3.09 -33.62 9.93
CA GLN A 122 -3.74 -32.40 10.35
C GLN A 122 -3.06 -31.83 11.58
N VAL A 123 -2.81 -30.51 11.58
CA VAL A 123 -2.21 -29.80 12.72
C VAL A 123 -2.99 -28.50 12.95
N ALA A 124 -3.26 -28.22 14.23
CA ALA A 124 -3.82 -26.96 14.69
C ALA A 124 -2.80 -26.21 15.55
N ALA A 125 -2.79 -24.90 15.44
CA ALA A 125 -1.97 -24.01 16.27
C ALA A 125 -2.76 -22.81 16.74
N ARG A 126 -2.41 -22.30 17.92
CA ARG A 126 -2.93 -21.01 18.45
C ARG A 126 -1.75 -20.22 18.98
N PHE A 127 -1.70 -18.93 18.65
CA PHE A 127 -0.66 -18.03 19.16
C PHE A 127 -1.23 -16.62 19.31
N HIS A 128 -0.47 -15.74 19.97
CA HIS A 128 -0.87 -14.37 20.21
C HIS A 128 0.25 -13.41 19.80
N THR A 129 -0.09 -12.36 19.04
CA THR A 129 0.85 -11.31 18.63
C THR A 129 1.08 -10.32 19.77
N LEU A 130 2.23 -9.63 19.75
CA LEU A 130 2.56 -8.61 20.74
C LEU A 130 1.53 -7.47 20.73
N THR A 131 1.33 -6.85 21.89
CA THR A 131 0.63 -5.56 22.00
C THR A 131 1.65 -4.43 21.80
N PRO A 132 1.48 -3.53 20.83
CA PRO A 132 2.44 -2.47 20.55
C PRO A 132 2.48 -1.44 21.68
N ARG A 133 3.62 -0.79 21.87
CA ARG A 133 3.74 0.37 22.78
C ARG A 133 3.06 1.60 22.21
N HIS A 134 3.12 1.75 20.90
CA HIS A 134 2.53 2.84 20.14
C HIS A 134 1.88 2.33 18.86
N GLU A 135 0.79 2.98 18.48
CA GLU A 135 0.09 2.68 17.25
C GLU A 135 0.37 3.76 16.21
N LEU A 136 0.65 3.33 14.97
CA LEU A 136 0.64 4.17 13.79
C LEU A 136 -0.74 4.07 13.14
N ALA A 137 -1.40 5.21 12.95
CA ALA A 137 -2.64 5.28 12.17
C ALA A 137 -2.47 6.22 10.97
N VAL A 138 -3.31 6.02 9.95
CA VAL A 138 -3.48 6.98 8.87
C VAL A 138 -4.34 8.13 9.38
N ALA A 139 -3.74 9.31 9.53
CA ALA A 139 -4.43 10.53 9.96
C ALA A 139 -5.35 11.07 8.85
N SER A 140 -4.86 11.06 7.61
CA SER A 140 -5.65 11.49 6.44
C SER A 140 -5.12 10.86 5.16
N VAL A 141 -6.03 10.72 4.19
CA VAL A 141 -5.71 10.41 2.79
C VAL A 141 -6.35 11.48 1.93
N VAL A 142 -5.59 11.98 0.97
CA VAL A 142 -6.06 12.88 -0.08
C VAL A 142 -5.75 12.18 -1.41
N PRO A 143 -6.70 12.08 -2.36
CA PRO A 143 -8.09 12.50 -2.28
C PRO A 143 -8.94 11.65 -1.31
N SER A 144 -10.16 12.15 -1.01
CA SER A 144 -11.13 11.45 -0.17
C SER A 144 -11.75 10.26 -0.90
N ASP A 145 -12.31 9.32 -0.13
CA ASP A 145 -13.04 8.19 -0.71
C ASP A 145 -14.25 8.65 -1.51
N GLY A 146 -14.43 8.10 -2.73
CA GLY A 146 -15.48 8.46 -3.66
C GLY A 146 -15.30 9.79 -4.39
N GLU A 147 -14.21 10.53 -4.16
CA GLU A 147 -13.97 11.83 -4.78
C GLU A 147 -13.72 11.72 -6.30
N THR A 148 -14.22 12.67 -7.08
CA THR A 148 -13.82 12.85 -8.49
C THR A 148 -12.79 13.98 -8.57
N VAL A 149 -11.62 13.70 -9.16
CA VAL A 149 -10.46 14.59 -9.14
C VAL A 149 -9.92 14.90 -10.54
N GLY A 150 -9.09 15.92 -10.64
CA GLY A 150 -8.35 16.26 -11.86
C GLY A 150 -7.19 15.31 -12.14
N ILE A 151 -6.70 15.33 -13.38
CA ILE A 151 -5.68 14.42 -13.90
C ILE A 151 -4.31 14.52 -13.21
N GLY A 152 -4.02 15.61 -12.53
CA GLY A 152 -2.76 15.83 -11.81
C GLY A 152 -2.79 15.40 -10.34
N MET A 153 -3.91 14.93 -9.83
CA MET A 153 -4.12 14.66 -8.40
C MET A 153 -3.11 13.67 -7.84
N PRO A 154 -2.31 14.03 -6.82
CA PRO A 154 -1.48 13.09 -6.08
C PRO A 154 -2.31 12.29 -5.06
N ILE A 155 -1.81 11.13 -4.62
CA ILE A 155 -2.29 10.50 -3.40
C ILE A 155 -1.37 10.92 -2.26
N VAL A 156 -1.90 11.58 -1.25
CA VAL A 156 -1.14 12.04 -0.08
C VAL A 156 -1.62 11.24 1.14
N VAL A 157 -0.73 10.46 1.74
CA VAL A 157 -1.00 9.73 2.98
C VAL A 157 -0.26 10.42 4.13
N THR A 158 -1.00 10.85 5.14
CA THR A 158 -0.43 11.45 6.34
C THR A 158 -0.65 10.52 7.53
N PHE A 159 0.41 10.26 8.28
CA PHE A 159 0.41 9.39 9.44
C PHE A 159 0.34 10.19 10.74
N THR A 160 -0.18 9.56 11.81
CA THR A 160 -0.30 10.17 13.14
C THR A 160 1.05 10.31 13.86
N ARG A 161 2.09 9.60 13.41
CA ARG A 161 3.43 9.58 14.02
C ARG A 161 4.52 9.53 12.95
N PRO A 162 5.76 9.94 13.27
CA PRO A 162 6.90 9.74 12.37
C PRO A 162 7.13 8.25 12.05
N VAL A 163 7.46 7.99 10.78
CA VAL A 163 7.82 6.67 10.26
C VAL A 163 9.34 6.61 10.10
N GLU A 164 9.99 5.68 10.83
CA GLU A 164 11.43 5.41 10.73
C GLU A 164 11.70 4.31 9.70
N ASP A 165 10.95 3.20 9.76
CA ASP A 165 11.03 2.12 8.76
C ASP A 165 10.12 2.44 7.56
N ARG A 166 10.57 3.43 6.79
CA ARG A 166 9.84 3.90 5.60
C ARG A 166 9.67 2.81 4.55
N ALA A 167 10.67 1.93 4.41
CA ALA A 167 10.61 0.86 3.42
C ALA A 167 9.54 -0.18 3.77
N ALA A 168 9.38 -0.55 5.04
CA ALA A 168 8.32 -1.46 5.47
C ALA A 168 6.94 -0.86 5.24
N VAL A 169 6.74 0.41 5.59
CA VAL A 169 5.46 1.11 5.38
C VAL A 169 5.18 1.28 3.89
N GLU A 170 6.16 1.69 3.08
CA GLU A 170 5.96 1.90 1.63
C GLU A 170 5.59 0.61 0.90
N ARG A 171 6.17 -0.55 1.26
CA ARG A 171 5.80 -1.87 0.71
C ARG A 171 4.34 -2.24 1.01
N ALA A 172 3.79 -1.71 2.09
CA ALA A 172 2.41 -1.97 2.50
C ALA A 172 1.39 -1.03 1.84
N LEU A 173 1.83 -0.04 1.06
CA LEU A 173 0.97 0.90 0.33
C LEU A 173 0.78 0.44 -1.11
N GLU A 174 -0.33 -0.22 -1.39
CA GLU A 174 -0.68 -0.69 -2.72
C GLU A 174 -1.56 0.34 -3.43
N VAL A 175 -1.16 0.74 -4.65
CA VAL A 175 -1.97 1.58 -5.55
C VAL A 175 -2.35 0.77 -6.78
N ARG A 176 -3.64 0.62 -7.02
CA ARG A 176 -4.19 0.04 -8.24
C ARG A 176 -4.87 1.13 -9.05
N GLY A 177 -4.52 1.24 -10.33
CA GLY A 177 -5.06 2.27 -11.21
C GLY A 177 -4.52 2.16 -12.63
N PRO A 178 -4.96 3.04 -13.53
CA PRO A 178 -4.68 2.96 -14.97
C PRO A 178 -3.29 3.49 -15.35
N ALA A 179 -2.44 3.89 -14.40
CA ALA A 179 -1.11 4.44 -14.67
C ALA A 179 -0.07 4.00 -13.64
N GLU A 180 1.14 3.76 -14.11
CA GLU A 180 2.30 3.53 -13.25
C GLU A 180 2.72 4.81 -12.54
N GLY A 181 3.11 4.68 -11.29
CA GLY A 181 3.60 5.78 -10.47
C GLY A 181 4.57 5.32 -9.39
N ALA A 182 4.93 6.23 -8.50
CA ALA A 182 5.85 5.93 -7.41
C ALA A 182 5.57 6.79 -6.18
N TRP A 183 5.96 6.28 -5.04
CA TRP A 183 5.95 6.98 -3.76
C TRP A 183 7.16 7.90 -3.61
N HIS A 184 6.97 8.96 -2.84
CA HIS A 184 8.00 9.92 -2.41
C HIS A 184 7.70 10.37 -0.99
N TRP A 185 8.65 10.26 -0.08
CA TRP A 185 8.51 10.74 1.30
C TRP A 185 8.73 12.25 1.36
N ALA A 186 7.65 12.99 1.54
CA ALA A 186 7.70 14.45 1.68
C ALA A 186 8.14 14.90 3.09
N SER A 187 7.90 14.06 4.11
CA SER A 187 8.36 14.28 5.49
C SER A 187 8.48 12.96 6.26
N SER A 188 8.73 13.02 7.56
CA SER A 188 8.70 11.83 8.42
C SER A 188 7.28 11.26 8.64
N THR A 189 6.25 12.06 8.40
CA THR A 189 4.84 11.70 8.61
C THR A 189 4.01 11.69 7.34
N GLN A 190 4.60 12.00 6.18
CA GLN A 190 3.85 12.13 4.94
C GLN A 190 4.57 11.47 3.77
N VAL A 191 3.84 10.62 3.07
CA VAL A 191 4.27 9.99 1.81
C VAL A 191 3.27 10.31 0.72
N VAL A 192 3.77 10.57 -0.49
CA VAL A 192 2.99 11.03 -1.63
C VAL A 192 3.22 10.11 -2.82
N TYR A 193 2.16 9.69 -3.47
CA TYR A 193 2.21 8.96 -4.74
C TYR A 193 1.75 9.85 -5.87
N ARG A 194 2.49 9.86 -6.96
CA ARG A 194 1.98 10.39 -8.22
C ARG A 194 2.34 9.47 -9.39
N PRO A 195 1.51 9.45 -10.46
CA PRO A 195 1.88 8.75 -11.67
C PRO A 195 3.06 9.46 -12.36
N ARG A 196 3.73 8.75 -13.24
CA ARG A 196 4.84 9.30 -14.04
C ARG A 196 4.37 10.42 -14.99
N LYS A 197 3.17 10.28 -15.53
CA LYS A 197 2.44 11.26 -16.35
C LYS A 197 1.10 11.54 -15.68
N TRP A 198 0.29 12.43 -16.24
CA TRP A 198 -1.08 12.64 -15.77
C TRP A 198 -1.86 11.33 -15.72
N TRP A 199 -2.80 11.23 -14.78
CA TRP A 199 -3.75 10.13 -14.78
C TRP A 199 -4.55 10.11 -16.09
N PRO A 200 -4.81 8.95 -16.68
CA PRO A 200 -5.83 8.81 -17.73
C PRO A 200 -7.22 9.16 -17.18
N THR A 201 -8.04 9.82 -17.99
CA THR A 201 -9.40 10.21 -17.62
C THR A 201 -10.35 9.02 -17.50
N GLY A 202 -11.37 9.13 -16.62
CA GLY A 202 -12.42 8.13 -16.46
C GLY A 202 -12.01 6.87 -15.68
N GLY A 203 -10.76 6.77 -15.23
CA GLY A 203 -10.27 5.61 -14.48
C GLY A 203 -10.52 5.71 -12.99
N GLU A 204 -10.83 4.56 -12.35
CA GLU A 204 -10.79 4.43 -10.90
C GLU A 204 -9.36 4.17 -10.43
N VAL A 205 -8.97 4.81 -9.34
CA VAL A 205 -7.72 4.59 -8.62
C VAL A 205 -8.05 4.18 -7.19
N ARG A 206 -7.42 3.10 -6.73
CA ARG A 206 -7.59 2.60 -5.37
C ARG A 206 -6.26 2.54 -4.65
N LEU A 207 -6.19 3.17 -3.49
CA LEU A 207 -5.14 2.97 -2.49
C LEU A 207 -5.63 1.94 -1.49
N THR A 208 -4.82 0.92 -1.22
CA THR A 208 -4.98 0.04 -0.06
C THR A 208 -3.70 0.08 0.76
N ALA A 209 -3.79 0.59 1.98
CA ALA A 209 -2.71 0.63 2.94
C ALA A 209 -2.86 -0.59 3.89
N HIS A 210 -2.07 -1.65 3.67
CA HIS A 210 -2.04 -2.88 4.46
C HIS A 210 -1.15 -2.68 5.70
N LEU A 211 -1.52 -1.73 6.55
CA LEU A 211 -0.67 -1.26 7.65
C LEU A 211 -0.80 -2.06 8.93
N ALA A 212 -1.87 -2.85 9.07
CA ALA A 212 -2.07 -3.65 10.29
C ALA A 212 -0.85 -4.52 10.59
N GLY A 213 -0.14 -4.23 11.69
CA GLY A 213 1.06 -4.94 12.12
C GLY A 213 2.34 -4.60 11.38
N VAL A 214 2.34 -3.65 10.45
CA VAL A 214 3.57 -3.13 9.85
C VAL A 214 4.36 -2.36 10.91
N ARG A 215 5.61 -2.75 11.13
CA ARG A 215 6.49 -2.04 12.04
C ARG A 215 6.97 -0.75 11.39
N ALA A 216 6.61 0.39 12.00
CA ALA A 216 6.97 1.72 11.50
C ALA A 216 8.16 2.35 12.23
N ALA A 217 8.39 1.94 13.49
CA ALA A 217 9.52 2.32 14.35
C ALA A 217 9.66 1.30 15.49
N PRO A 218 10.71 1.31 16.30
CA PRO A 218 10.84 0.44 17.47
C PRO A 218 9.63 0.56 18.41
N GLY A 219 8.88 -0.55 18.57
CA GLY A 219 7.67 -0.62 19.39
C GLY A 219 6.44 0.09 18.83
N THR A 220 6.50 0.60 17.59
CA THR A 220 5.39 1.28 16.89
C THR A 220 4.94 0.43 15.70
N TYR A 221 3.67 0.06 15.70
CA TYR A 221 3.08 -0.79 14.67
C TYR A 221 1.80 -0.17 14.10
N GLY A 222 1.54 -0.45 12.84
CA GLY A 222 0.28 -0.07 12.20
C GLY A 222 -0.92 -0.70 12.90
N ALA A 223 -1.92 0.13 13.24
CA ALA A 223 -3.11 -0.29 13.97
C ALA A 223 -4.12 -1.05 13.10
N ALA A 224 -4.35 -0.55 11.89
CA ALA A 224 -5.38 -1.05 10.97
C ALA A 224 -5.02 -0.77 9.51
N ASP A 225 -5.66 -1.53 8.61
CA ASP A 225 -5.63 -1.27 7.18
C ASP A 225 -6.57 -0.11 6.82
N ARG A 226 -6.28 0.58 5.72
CA ARG A 226 -7.10 1.66 5.19
C ARG A 226 -7.22 1.54 3.67
N SER A 227 -8.43 1.64 3.14
CA SER A 227 -8.67 1.69 1.70
C SER A 227 -9.41 2.98 1.33
N VAL A 228 -9.03 3.57 0.20
CA VAL A 228 -9.66 4.75 -0.40
C VAL A 228 -9.68 4.54 -1.91
N ALA A 229 -10.82 4.82 -2.54
CA ALA A 229 -10.97 4.81 -3.99
C ALA A 229 -11.48 6.16 -4.48
N PHE A 230 -11.00 6.59 -5.65
CA PHE A 230 -11.42 7.83 -6.27
C PHE A 230 -11.46 7.69 -7.79
N THR A 231 -12.18 8.59 -8.46
CA THR A 231 -12.32 8.61 -9.93
C THR A 231 -11.54 9.78 -10.52
N VAL A 232 -10.80 9.54 -11.59
CA VAL A 232 -10.18 10.61 -12.37
C VAL A 232 -11.22 11.15 -13.34
N GLY A 233 -11.51 12.44 -13.23
CA GLY A 233 -12.49 13.13 -14.10
C GLY A 233 -11.91 13.46 -15.47
N ARG A 234 -12.48 14.51 -16.06
CA ARG A 234 -12.01 15.08 -17.33
C ARG A 234 -10.61 15.67 -17.23
N ALA A 235 -9.90 15.78 -18.35
CA ALA A 235 -8.63 16.48 -18.42
C ALA A 235 -8.87 18.00 -18.59
N MET A 236 -8.78 18.78 -17.51
CA MET A 236 -8.78 20.25 -17.59
C MET A 236 -7.39 20.78 -17.22
N ILE A 237 -6.77 21.49 -18.17
CA ILE A 237 -5.45 22.10 -18.00
C ILE A 237 -5.58 23.61 -18.27
N SER A 238 -5.15 24.42 -17.30
CA SER A 238 -5.09 25.87 -17.39
C SER A 238 -3.65 26.31 -17.62
N SER A 239 -3.42 27.05 -18.70
CA SER A 239 -2.12 27.67 -19.00
C SER A 239 -2.19 29.16 -18.72
N VAL A 240 -1.42 29.65 -17.76
CA VAL A 240 -1.32 31.06 -17.35
C VAL A 240 0.01 31.63 -17.83
N ASP A 241 -0.01 32.64 -18.66
CA ASP A 241 1.18 33.42 -19.05
C ASP A 241 1.10 34.83 -18.46
N ALA A 242 1.94 35.09 -17.44
CA ALA A 242 1.99 36.35 -16.74
C ALA A 242 2.55 37.51 -17.63
N ARG A 243 3.25 37.21 -18.72
CA ARG A 243 3.79 38.21 -19.64
C ARG A 243 2.75 38.70 -20.63
N THR A 244 1.92 37.78 -21.12
CA THR A 244 0.83 38.10 -22.05
C THR A 244 -0.47 38.43 -21.34
N HIS A 245 -0.50 38.25 -19.99
CA HIS A 245 -1.68 38.49 -19.15
C HIS A 245 -2.89 37.68 -19.59
N GLN A 246 -2.66 36.40 -19.98
CA GLN A 246 -3.69 35.50 -20.46
C GLN A 246 -3.67 34.17 -19.73
N MET A 247 -4.85 33.67 -19.47
CA MET A 247 -5.08 32.29 -19.06
C MET A 247 -5.94 31.58 -20.11
N VAL A 248 -5.47 30.44 -20.59
CA VAL A 248 -6.19 29.58 -21.53
C VAL A 248 -6.53 28.28 -20.87
N VAL A 249 -7.81 27.95 -20.77
CA VAL A 249 -8.29 26.70 -20.23
C VAL A 249 -8.65 25.75 -21.35
N ARG A 250 -8.06 24.54 -21.32
CA ARG A 250 -8.40 23.45 -22.23
C ARG A 250 -9.06 22.33 -21.44
N GLN A 251 -10.14 21.80 -22.00
CA GLN A 251 -10.75 20.58 -21.53
C GLN A 251 -10.67 19.54 -22.65
N ASP A 252 -10.09 18.38 -22.33
CA ASP A 252 -9.89 17.28 -23.27
C ASP A 252 -9.23 17.74 -24.59
N GLY A 253 -8.23 18.64 -24.46
CA GLY A 253 -7.49 19.25 -25.55
C GLY A 253 -8.14 20.45 -26.21
N THR A 254 -9.47 20.66 -26.07
CA THR A 254 -10.21 21.76 -26.67
C THR A 254 -10.18 23.01 -25.79
N VAL A 255 -9.95 24.19 -26.39
CA VAL A 255 -10.02 25.47 -25.67
C VAL A 255 -11.48 25.76 -25.30
N VAL A 256 -11.76 25.81 -23.99
CA VAL A 256 -13.10 26.11 -23.46
C VAL A 256 -13.20 27.51 -22.88
N GLN A 257 -12.05 28.11 -22.44
CA GLN A 257 -12.03 29.47 -21.94
C GLN A 257 -10.72 30.18 -22.32
N ARG A 258 -10.82 31.50 -22.53
CA ARG A 258 -9.71 32.46 -22.60
C ARG A 258 -10.04 33.60 -21.66
N MET A 259 -9.18 33.81 -20.66
CA MET A 259 -9.42 34.76 -19.58
C MET A 259 -8.29 35.78 -19.53
N PRO A 260 -8.54 37.07 -19.74
CA PRO A 260 -7.60 38.12 -19.37
C PRO A 260 -7.31 38.02 -17.87
N ILE A 261 -6.04 38.03 -17.49
CA ILE A 261 -5.62 37.91 -16.09
C ILE A 261 -4.75 39.09 -15.64
N SER A 262 -4.64 39.25 -14.34
CA SER A 262 -3.61 40.06 -13.71
C SER A 262 -2.93 39.22 -12.62
N ALA A 263 -1.66 38.90 -12.80
CA ALA A 263 -0.84 38.11 -11.87
C ALA A 263 -0.13 39.04 -10.85
N GLY A 264 0.76 38.48 -10.05
CA GLY A 264 1.56 39.20 -9.07
C GLY A 264 2.42 40.31 -9.70
N MET A 265 2.45 41.49 -9.06
CA MET A 265 3.14 42.68 -9.56
C MET A 265 4.68 42.56 -9.56
N ALA A 266 5.24 41.51 -8.99
CA ALA A 266 6.67 41.18 -8.97
C ALA A 266 7.58 42.27 -8.37
N THR A 267 7.06 43.13 -7.50
CA THR A 267 7.86 44.18 -6.80
C THR A 267 8.65 43.57 -5.63
N THR A 268 8.18 42.50 -5.06
CA THR A 268 8.87 41.69 -4.04
C THR A 268 8.71 40.20 -4.33
N ARG A 269 9.48 39.34 -3.66
CA ARG A 269 9.33 37.88 -3.79
C ARG A 269 7.91 37.42 -3.43
N GLU A 270 7.32 37.97 -2.37
CA GLU A 270 5.96 37.64 -1.90
C GLU A 270 4.88 38.05 -2.92
N TYR A 271 5.11 39.12 -3.65
CA TYR A 271 4.18 39.65 -4.64
C TYR A 271 4.42 39.13 -6.06
N THR A 272 5.24 38.08 -6.17
CA THR A 272 5.50 37.38 -7.43
C THR A 272 4.74 36.07 -7.46
N THR A 273 3.81 35.91 -8.42
CA THR A 273 3.18 34.62 -8.72
C THR A 273 4.26 33.60 -9.08
N THR A 274 4.19 32.40 -8.55
CA THR A 274 5.19 31.36 -8.85
C THR A 274 4.95 30.71 -10.20
N SER A 275 6.01 30.60 -11.02
CA SER A 275 6.02 29.83 -12.26
C SER A 275 6.17 28.35 -11.98
N GLY A 276 5.42 27.52 -12.71
CA GLY A 276 5.51 26.06 -12.58
C GLY A 276 4.14 25.38 -12.71
N ILE A 277 4.11 24.11 -12.34
CA ILE A 277 2.91 23.28 -12.40
C ILE A 277 2.23 23.30 -11.02
N HIS A 278 1.22 24.11 -10.88
CA HIS A 278 0.31 24.11 -9.75
C HIS A 278 -0.82 23.11 -9.99
N LEU A 279 -1.48 22.71 -8.91
CA LEU A 279 -2.74 21.99 -8.96
C LEU A 279 -3.81 22.78 -8.21
N THR A 280 -5.03 22.73 -8.70
CA THR A 280 -6.19 23.23 -7.95
C THR A 280 -6.34 22.44 -6.66
N MET A 281 -6.52 23.16 -5.57
CA MET A 281 -6.67 22.61 -4.22
C MET A 281 -8.10 22.88 -3.70
N ASP A 282 -8.20 23.45 -2.50
CA ASP A 282 -9.48 23.82 -1.92
C ASP A 282 -10.05 25.05 -2.58
N ARG A 283 -11.37 25.21 -2.52
CA ARG A 283 -12.07 26.36 -3.05
C ARG A 283 -13.07 26.92 -2.04
N GLY A 284 -13.32 28.22 -2.08
CA GLY A 284 -14.28 28.88 -1.22
C GLY A 284 -14.92 30.09 -1.90
N ASN A 285 -16.12 30.46 -1.43
CA ASN A 285 -16.86 31.62 -1.90
C ASN A 285 -17.75 32.18 -0.77
N PRO A 286 -17.35 33.31 -0.13
CA PRO A 286 -16.05 33.98 -0.26
C PRO A 286 -14.94 33.30 0.59
N VAL A 287 -13.68 33.68 0.28
CA VAL A 287 -12.50 33.38 1.11
C VAL A 287 -11.97 34.68 1.71
N ARG A 288 -11.74 34.69 3.02
CA ARG A 288 -11.04 35.82 3.67
C ARG A 288 -9.55 35.72 3.37
N MET A 289 -9.02 36.72 2.68
CA MET A 289 -7.60 36.85 2.38
C MET A 289 -7.02 38.01 3.16
N VAL A 290 -5.97 37.73 3.93
CA VAL A 290 -5.25 38.71 4.76
C VAL A 290 -3.78 38.68 4.33
N SER A 291 -3.15 39.86 4.22
CA SER A 291 -1.73 39.97 3.87
C SER A 291 -0.86 39.29 4.93
N PRO A 292 -0.01 38.30 4.54
CA PRO A 292 0.84 37.59 5.48
C PRO A 292 1.90 38.52 6.10
N GLY A 293 2.11 38.39 7.43
CA GLY A 293 3.16 39.11 8.15
C GLY A 293 3.00 40.62 8.22
N ARG A 294 1.81 41.17 7.94
CA ARG A 294 1.50 42.61 7.99
C ARG A 294 0.33 42.89 8.93
N HIS A 295 0.38 44.04 9.58
CA HIS A 295 -0.67 44.50 10.49
C HIS A 295 -1.47 45.66 9.87
N LYS A 296 -2.66 45.90 10.40
CA LYS A 296 -3.50 47.03 9.97
C LYS A 296 -2.73 48.35 10.16
N GLY A 297 -2.53 49.06 9.06
CA GLY A 297 -1.74 50.30 8.99
C GLY A 297 -0.39 50.12 8.26
N ASP A 298 0.09 48.92 8.06
CA ASP A 298 1.32 48.67 7.31
C ASP A 298 1.08 48.90 5.81
N PRO A 299 2.09 49.40 5.08
CA PRO A 299 2.00 49.51 3.61
C PRO A 299 1.77 48.11 2.99
N GLY A 300 0.74 48.03 2.13
CA GLY A 300 0.36 46.77 1.49
C GLY A 300 -0.44 45.81 2.36
N TYR A 301 -0.91 46.23 3.57
CA TYR A 301 -1.90 45.48 4.32
C TYR A 301 -3.22 45.41 3.57
N TYR A 302 -3.82 44.23 3.53
CA TYR A 302 -5.19 44.00 3.10
C TYR A 302 -5.86 42.93 3.98
N ASP A 303 -7.18 43.05 4.11
CA ASP A 303 -8.08 42.09 4.74
C ASP A 303 -9.39 42.17 3.97
N LYS A 304 -9.62 41.20 3.07
CA LYS A 304 -10.71 41.23 2.11
C LYS A 304 -11.41 39.88 2.01
N LEU A 305 -12.71 39.92 1.81
CA LEU A 305 -13.48 38.75 1.35
C LEU A 305 -13.42 38.71 -0.17
N ILE A 306 -12.97 37.58 -0.71
CA ILE A 306 -12.71 37.37 -2.12
C ILE A 306 -13.61 36.23 -2.61
N ASP A 307 -14.40 36.54 -3.65
CA ASP A 307 -15.35 35.59 -4.21
C ASP A 307 -14.67 34.62 -5.21
N TYR A 308 -15.30 33.45 -5.33
CA TYR A 308 -14.93 32.41 -6.31
C TYR A 308 -13.43 32.08 -6.32
N ALA A 309 -12.88 31.85 -5.15
CA ALA A 309 -11.45 31.59 -4.99
C ALA A 309 -11.12 30.10 -5.04
N VAL A 310 -10.22 29.71 -5.95
CA VAL A 310 -9.65 28.37 -6.09
C VAL A 310 -8.17 28.44 -5.74
N ARG A 311 -7.77 27.78 -4.65
CA ARG A 311 -6.38 27.73 -4.17
C ARG A 311 -5.51 26.92 -5.11
N ILE A 312 -4.28 27.36 -5.37
CA ILE A 312 -3.29 26.67 -6.21
C ILE A 312 -1.92 26.50 -5.54
N SER A 313 -1.71 27.05 -4.35
CA SER A 313 -0.47 26.83 -3.55
C SER A 313 -0.72 26.98 -2.05
N ASN A 314 0.17 26.42 -1.22
CA ASN A 314 0.13 26.65 0.23
C ASN A 314 0.57 28.05 0.63
N SER A 315 1.38 28.72 -0.19
CA SER A 315 1.79 30.13 0.01
C SER A 315 0.66 31.14 -0.17
N GLY A 316 -0.54 30.67 -0.55
CA GLY A 316 -1.73 31.53 -0.62
C GLY A 316 -1.98 32.12 -2.00
N GLU A 317 -1.53 31.45 -3.05
CA GLU A 317 -1.89 31.81 -4.42
C GLU A 317 -3.23 31.18 -4.80
N TYR A 318 -4.10 31.98 -5.43
CA TYR A 318 -5.43 31.58 -5.88
C TYR A 318 -5.69 32.08 -7.30
N VAL A 319 -6.57 31.39 -8.01
CA VAL A 319 -7.32 31.95 -9.13
C VAL A 319 -8.65 32.44 -8.56
N HIS A 320 -8.98 33.74 -8.69
CA HIS A 320 -10.15 34.32 -8.03
C HIS A 320 -10.71 35.56 -8.72
N ALA A 321 -11.94 35.92 -8.34
CA ALA A 321 -12.58 37.14 -8.81
C ALA A 321 -11.89 38.41 -8.26
N LEU A 322 -11.73 39.42 -9.11
CA LEU A 322 -11.43 40.77 -8.68
C LEU A 322 -11.99 41.78 -9.65
N ASP A 323 -12.53 42.87 -9.12
CA ASP A 323 -13.14 43.97 -9.92
C ASP A 323 -12.13 44.90 -10.60
N ASN A 324 -10.82 44.62 -10.46
CA ASN A 324 -9.76 45.36 -11.14
C ASN A 324 -9.63 44.99 -12.65
N VAL A 325 -10.76 44.90 -13.35
CA VAL A 325 -10.85 44.50 -14.75
C VAL A 325 -10.00 45.39 -15.67
N TRP A 326 -9.68 46.61 -15.23
CA TRP A 326 -8.78 47.54 -15.94
C TRP A 326 -7.35 47.00 -16.08
N ALA A 327 -6.89 46.16 -15.12
CA ALA A 327 -5.56 45.58 -15.12
C ALA A 327 -5.50 44.24 -15.87
N GLN A 328 -6.62 43.50 -15.88
CA GLN A 328 -6.69 42.17 -16.49
C GLN A 328 -6.43 42.27 -18.02
N GLY A 329 -5.54 41.40 -18.50
CA GLY A 329 -5.06 41.43 -19.89
C GLY A 329 -4.06 42.53 -20.23
N ARG A 330 -3.58 43.29 -19.23
CA ARG A 330 -2.74 44.49 -19.47
C ARG A 330 -1.54 44.61 -18.53
N VAL A 331 -1.73 44.44 -17.23
CA VAL A 331 -0.69 44.63 -16.22
C VAL A 331 -0.90 43.76 -15.00
N ASN A 332 0.19 43.32 -14.38
CA ASN A 332 0.18 42.50 -13.16
C ASN A 332 0.21 43.40 -11.92
N VAL A 333 -0.84 43.35 -11.10
CA VAL A 333 -1.01 44.23 -9.92
C VAL A 333 -1.38 43.46 -8.65
N SER A 334 -1.43 42.12 -8.71
CA SER A 334 -1.79 41.32 -7.53
C SER A 334 -0.61 41.13 -6.57
N HIS A 335 -0.89 40.59 -5.39
CA HIS A 335 0.11 40.18 -4.39
C HIS A 335 0.50 38.70 -4.52
N GLY A 336 0.39 38.11 -5.71
CA GLY A 336 0.74 36.73 -6.02
C GLY A 336 -0.38 35.90 -6.66
N CYS A 337 -1.64 36.23 -6.42
CA CYS A 337 -2.79 35.55 -7.01
C CYS A 337 -2.94 35.83 -8.52
N VAL A 338 -3.69 34.97 -9.20
CA VAL A 338 -4.15 35.18 -10.59
C VAL A 338 -5.56 35.74 -10.54
N ASN A 339 -5.70 37.03 -10.73
CA ASN A 339 -6.98 37.74 -10.77
C ASN A 339 -7.63 37.58 -12.13
N VAL A 340 -8.91 37.20 -12.16
CA VAL A 340 -9.76 37.14 -13.38
C VAL A 340 -11.06 37.89 -13.14
N GLY A 341 -11.79 38.20 -14.19
CA GLY A 341 -13.10 38.85 -14.10
C GLY A 341 -14.10 38.00 -13.31
N PRO A 342 -15.11 38.60 -12.64
CA PRO A 342 -16.03 37.87 -11.76
C PRO A 342 -16.73 36.67 -12.42
N ASP A 343 -17.24 36.83 -13.66
CA ASP A 343 -17.90 35.74 -14.39
C ASP A 343 -16.93 34.60 -14.74
N GLN A 344 -15.69 34.93 -15.06
CA GLN A 344 -14.63 33.97 -15.38
C GLN A 344 -14.16 33.23 -14.14
N ALA A 345 -14.05 33.93 -13.00
CA ALA A 345 -13.74 33.32 -11.71
C ALA A 345 -14.84 32.33 -11.26
N ARG A 346 -16.11 32.76 -11.40
CA ARG A 346 -17.27 31.91 -11.12
C ARG A 346 -17.23 30.66 -11.99
N TRP A 347 -17.04 30.82 -13.30
CA TRP A 347 -16.92 29.67 -14.21
C TRP A 347 -15.79 28.72 -13.78
N PHE A 348 -14.59 29.25 -13.49
CA PHE A 348 -13.45 28.46 -13.07
C PHE A 348 -13.72 27.72 -11.74
N TYR A 349 -14.33 28.42 -10.77
CA TYR A 349 -14.72 27.87 -9.47
C TYR A 349 -15.72 26.70 -9.60
N GLU A 350 -16.71 26.83 -10.48
CA GLU A 350 -17.74 25.82 -10.69
C GLU A 350 -17.22 24.58 -11.44
N HIS A 351 -16.22 24.77 -12.33
CA HIS A 351 -15.73 23.71 -13.21
C HIS A 351 -14.42 23.07 -12.75
N ALA A 352 -13.61 23.70 -11.92
CA ALA A 352 -12.35 23.13 -11.43
C ALA A 352 -12.58 21.92 -10.51
N LEU A 353 -11.89 20.81 -10.77
CA LEU A 353 -11.75 19.68 -9.87
C LEU A 353 -10.43 19.80 -9.11
N ARG A 354 -10.39 19.36 -7.87
CA ARG A 354 -9.13 19.26 -7.12
C ARG A 354 -8.13 18.39 -7.90
N GLY A 355 -6.91 18.89 -8.07
CA GLY A 355 -5.90 18.20 -8.87
C GLY A 355 -5.90 18.55 -10.36
N ASP A 356 -6.69 19.52 -10.82
CA ASP A 356 -6.56 20.05 -12.19
C ASP A 356 -5.26 20.86 -12.31
N PRO A 357 -4.42 20.64 -13.35
CA PRO A 357 -3.20 21.41 -13.55
C PRO A 357 -3.46 22.87 -13.91
N VAL A 358 -2.74 23.79 -13.23
CA VAL A 358 -2.62 25.20 -13.54
C VAL A 358 -1.15 25.50 -13.78
N ILE A 359 -0.76 25.64 -15.04
CA ILE A 359 0.64 25.81 -15.47
C ILE A 359 0.89 27.29 -15.62
N VAL A 360 1.67 27.86 -14.71
CA VAL A 360 2.03 29.29 -14.72
C VAL A 360 3.42 29.46 -15.33
N THR A 361 3.54 30.44 -16.19
CA THR A 361 4.79 30.83 -16.86
C THR A 361 4.96 32.35 -16.85
N GLY A 362 6.18 32.83 -17.16
CA GLY A 362 6.43 34.24 -17.40
C GLY A 362 6.71 35.08 -16.17
N THR A 363 6.96 34.44 -15.01
CA THR A 363 7.38 35.10 -13.78
C THR A 363 8.84 34.76 -13.42
N THR A 364 9.41 35.47 -12.46
CA THR A 364 10.83 35.31 -12.02
C THR A 364 10.99 34.45 -10.79
N ARG A 365 9.90 33.87 -10.25
CA ARG A 365 9.90 33.02 -9.07
C ARG A 365 9.37 31.64 -9.43
N ASP A 366 10.16 30.60 -9.15
CA ASP A 366 9.73 29.23 -9.35
C ASP A 366 8.89 28.71 -8.17
N LEU A 367 7.92 27.85 -8.47
CA LEU A 367 7.14 27.12 -7.48
C LEU A 367 8.02 26.06 -6.80
N GLU A 368 8.10 26.10 -5.49
CA GLU A 368 8.76 25.08 -4.70
C GLU A 368 7.96 23.76 -4.78
N TRP A 369 8.66 22.63 -4.94
CA TRP A 369 8.03 21.31 -5.13
C TRP A 369 7.06 20.87 -4.01
N ASN A 370 7.26 21.37 -2.80
CA ASN A 370 6.46 21.09 -1.60
C ASN A 370 5.50 22.24 -1.23
N ASN A 371 5.34 23.24 -2.10
CA ASN A 371 4.38 24.33 -1.91
C ASN A 371 2.99 23.94 -2.43
N GLY A 372 2.15 23.46 -1.53
CA GLY A 372 0.89 22.82 -1.88
C GLY A 372 1.15 21.45 -2.54
N TRP A 373 0.52 21.21 -3.69
CA TRP A 373 0.74 20.01 -4.49
C TRP A 373 1.70 20.23 -5.66
N GLY A 374 2.74 21.03 -5.43
CA GLY A 374 3.81 21.34 -6.39
C GLY A 374 4.71 20.16 -6.77
N TYR A 375 4.33 18.94 -6.43
CA TYR A 375 5.11 17.71 -6.61
C TYR A 375 5.53 17.43 -8.05
N TRP A 376 4.84 18.03 -9.03
CA TRP A 376 5.15 17.94 -10.44
C TRP A 376 6.35 18.79 -10.87
N GLN A 377 6.89 19.65 -9.98
CA GLN A 377 8.14 20.38 -10.20
C GLN A 377 9.36 19.45 -10.16
N LEU A 378 9.29 18.35 -9.43
CA LEU A 378 10.38 17.38 -9.44
C LEU A 378 10.37 16.57 -10.74
N SER A 379 11.53 16.49 -11.38
CA SER A 379 11.73 15.55 -12.48
C SER A 379 11.48 14.11 -12.02
N TRP A 380 11.10 13.21 -12.92
CA TRP A 380 10.81 11.82 -12.54
C TRP A 380 11.97 11.12 -11.80
N PRO A 381 13.25 11.25 -12.21
CA PRO A 381 14.37 10.69 -11.45
C PRO A 381 14.49 11.25 -10.02
N ARG A 382 14.27 12.56 -9.83
CA ARG A 382 14.26 13.18 -8.49
C ARG A 382 13.07 12.72 -7.66
N TRP A 383 11.91 12.52 -8.28
CA TRP A 383 10.75 11.95 -7.61
C TRP A 383 11.05 10.55 -7.08
N LEU A 384 11.58 9.68 -7.92
CA LEU A 384 11.95 8.33 -7.55
C LEU A 384 13.01 8.27 -6.44
N ALA A 385 13.91 9.25 -6.36
CA ALA A 385 14.94 9.30 -5.32
C ALA A 385 14.37 9.51 -3.89
N GLY A 386 13.12 9.94 -3.76
CA GLY A 386 12.44 10.06 -2.47
C GLY A 386 11.70 8.80 -2.01
N SER A 387 11.71 7.71 -2.79
CA SER A 387 11.18 6.41 -2.40
C SER A 387 12.18 5.66 -1.51
N ALA A 388 11.69 5.07 -0.42
CA ALA A 388 12.51 4.25 0.46
C ALA A 388 12.89 2.90 -0.17
N LEU A 389 12.07 2.37 -1.08
CA LEU A 389 12.31 1.08 -1.74
C LEU A 389 13.44 1.12 -2.75
N ARG A 390 13.78 2.28 -3.31
CA ARG A 390 14.93 2.44 -4.21
C ARG A 390 16.27 2.43 -3.49
N GLN A 391 16.30 2.86 -2.24
CA GLN A 391 17.51 2.84 -1.42
C GLN A 391 17.92 1.41 -1.06
N ASP A 392 16.95 0.51 -0.89
CA ASP A 392 17.20 -0.92 -0.63
C ASP A 392 17.73 -1.68 -1.85
N GLY A 393 17.40 -1.23 -3.07
CA GLY A 393 17.83 -1.83 -4.34
C GLY A 393 19.20 -1.35 -4.87
N ALA A 394 19.80 -0.34 -4.26
CA ALA A 394 21.08 0.22 -4.69
C ALA A 394 22.32 -0.57 -4.21
N GLN A 395 22.16 -1.68 -3.50
CA GLN A 395 23.21 -2.64 -3.19
C GLN A 395 23.22 -3.79 -4.22
N THR A 396 23.36 -3.47 -5.51
CA THR A 396 23.83 -4.48 -6.47
C THR A 396 25.33 -4.60 -6.35
N PRO A 397 25.89 -5.79 -6.08
CA PRO A 397 27.34 -5.96 -6.02
C PRO A 397 27.95 -5.58 -7.36
N SER A 398 28.95 -4.73 -7.35
CA SER A 398 29.89 -4.54 -8.45
C SER A 398 30.44 -5.93 -8.82
N THR A 399 30.07 -6.47 -9.96
CA THR A 399 30.83 -7.54 -10.60
C THR A 399 32.14 -6.94 -11.04
N ALA A 400 33.18 -7.15 -10.24
CA ALA A 400 34.55 -7.01 -10.70
C ALA A 400 34.80 -8.04 -11.78
N SER A 401 35.17 -7.57 -12.96
CA SER A 401 35.78 -8.32 -14.07
C SER A 401 37.17 -8.82 -13.71
#